data_cac761417b8193a7b6b8515176edbd55
#
_entry.id   cac761417b8193a7b6b8515176edbd55
#
_cell.length_a   1.000
_cell.length_b   1.000
_cell.length_c   1.000
_cell.angle_alpha   90.00
_cell.angle_beta   90.00
_cell.angle_gamma   90.00
#
_symmetry.space_group_name_H-M   'P 1'
#
loop_
_entity.id
_entity.type
_entity.pdbx_description
1 polymer ?
#
loop_
_entity_poly.entity_id
_entity_poly.type
_entity_poly.pdbx_seq_one_letter_code
_entity_poly.pdbx_strand_id
1 'polypeptide(L)'
;VGPPGRVIDLIEKGALDLSNVRMLVLDEADEMLRMGFAEDVETIASSVPDDRLTALFSATMPAAIEKVAREHLKDPVKVAVSTESSTVDTIHQTYAVVPYKHKIGALSRVLATRAQHIAAGQEEADAAIVFVRTRADVEEVSLELSGRGFRAAGISGDVAQTERERMVERLKNGSLDVLV
;
A
#
# COMPACT_ATOMS: atom_id res chain seq x y z
N VAL A 1 18.17 0.01 -6.56
CA VAL A 1 16.98 -0.09 -5.73
C VAL A 1 15.95 -0.96 -6.45
N GLY A 2 15.31 -1.88 -5.75
CA GLY A 2 14.30 -2.77 -6.31
C GLY A 2 13.71 -3.72 -5.28
N PRO A 3 12.62 -4.43 -5.63
CA PRO A 3 12.05 -5.46 -4.76
C PRO A 3 13.01 -6.66 -4.62
N PRO A 4 12.96 -7.41 -3.50
CA PRO A 4 13.91 -8.48 -3.20
C PRO A 4 14.11 -9.48 -4.34
N GLY A 5 13.02 -10.03 -4.88
CA GLY A 5 13.11 -11.03 -5.96
C GLY A 5 13.80 -10.50 -7.24
N ARG A 6 13.66 -9.20 -7.55
CA ARG A 6 14.39 -8.61 -8.69
C ARG A 6 15.88 -8.45 -8.41
N VAL A 7 16.22 -8.12 -7.17
CA VAL A 7 17.62 -8.01 -6.75
C VAL A 7 18.30 -9.38 -6.87
N ILE A 8 17.65 -10.44 -6.38
CA ILE A 8 18.15 -11.83 -6.48
C ILE A 8 18.33 -12.26 -7.94
N ASP A 9 17.32 -12.06 -8.78
CA ASP A 9 17.40 -12.36 -10.22
C ASP A 9 18.63 -11.71 -10.90
N LEU A 10 18.96 -10.48 -10.53
CA LEU A 10 20.12 -9.78 -11.06
C LEU A 10 21.44 -10.30 -10.49
N ILE A 11 21.48 -10.72 -9.23
CA ILE A 11 22.64 -11.37 -8.62
C ILE A 11 22.92 -12.71 -9.32
N GLU A 12 21.90 -13.56 -9.46
CA GLU A 12 21.98 -14.87 -10.11
C GLU A 12 22.43 -14.78 -11.58
N LYS A 13 22.02 -13.74 -12.28
CA LYS A 13 22.45 -13.47 -13.67
C LYS A 13 23.85 -12.86 -13.77
N GLY A 14 24.50 -12.58 -12.66
CA GLY A 14 25.79 -11.88 -12.64
C GLY A 14 25.72 -10.43 -13.13
N ALA A 15 24.52 -9.86 -13.23
CA ALA A 15 24.29 -8.48 -13.68
C ALA A 15 24.39 -7.46 -12.53
N LEU A 16 24.39 -7.92 -11.29
CA LEU A 16 24.53 -7.10 -10.10
C LEU A 16 25.58 -7.70 -9.18
N ASP A 17 26.67 -6.96 -8.97
CA ASP A 17 27.73 -7.28 -8.02
C ASP A 17 27.54 -6.47 -6.74
N LEU A 18 27.37 -7.16 -5.61
CA LEU A 18 27.19 -6.56 -4.29
C LEU A 18 28.46 -6.54 -3.44
N SER A 19 29.60 -6.99 -3.96
CA SER A 19 30.85 -7.15 -3.22
C SER A 19 31.42 -5.84 -2.64
N ASN A 20 31.04 -4.70 -3.18
CA ASN A 20 31.49 -3.38 -2.75
C ASN A 20 30.38 -2.54 -2.08
N VAL A 21 29.26 -3.15 -1.73
CA VAL A 21 28.16 -2.43 -1.07
C VAL A 21 28.58 -2.04 0.35
N ARG A 22 28.45 -0.76 0.66
CA ARG A 22 28.75 -0.20 1.98
C ARG A 22 27.51 0.15 2.78
N MET A 23 26.34 0.16 2.15
CA MET A 23 25.08 0.49 2.79
C MET A 23 23.97 -0.41 2.24
N LEU A 24 23.29 -1.10 3.14
CA LEU A 24 22.08 -1.87 2.87
C LEU A 24 20.89 -1.17 3.52
N VAL A 25 19.87 -0.87 2.75
CA VAL A 25 18.62 -0.27 3.26
C VAL A 25 17.49 -1.26 3.04
N LEU A 26 16.83 -1.63 4.12
CA LEU A 26 15.57 -2.40 4.14
C LEU A 26 14.44 -1.40 4.40
N ASP A 27 13.72 -1.04 3.36
CA ASP A 27 12.58 -0.11 3.45
C ASP A 27 11.27 -0.87 3.37
N GLU A 28 10.25 -0.39 4.09
CA GLU A 28 8.96 -1.07 4.25
C GLU A 28 9.12 -2.53 4.72
N ALA A 29 9.98 -2.74 5.73
CA ALA A 29 10.37 -4.09 6.17
C ALA A 29 9.18 -4.94 6.63
N ASP A 30 8.18 -4.34 7.28
CA ASP A 30 6.94 -5.01 7.68
C ASP A 30 6.12 -5.49 6.48
N GLU A 31 6.07 -4.71 5.41
CA GLU A 31 5.41 -5.11 4.17
C GLU A 31 6.16 -6.25 3.48
N MET A 32 7.49 -6.14 3.37
CA MET A 32 8.30 -7.21 2.79
C MET A 32 8.09 -8.55 3.50
N LEU A 33 8.08 -8.57 4.84
CA LEU A 33 7.83 -9.80 5.60
C LEU A 33 6.40 -10.31 5.44
N ARG A 34 5.41 -9.42 5.40
CA ARG A 34 4.01 -9.79 5.15
C ARG A 34 3.82 -10.43 3.78
N MET A 35 4.57 -9.99 2.79
CA MET A 35 4.60 -10.57 1.45
C MET A 35 5.41 -11.87 1.34
N GLY A 36 6.07 -12.32 2.42
CA GLY A 36 6.83 -13.56 2.46
C GLY A 36 8.28 -13.46 2.00
N PHE A 37 8.85 -12.25 1.85
CA PHE A 37 10.22 -12.04 1.37
C PHE A 37 11.31 -12.21 2.46
N ALA A 38 11.03 -12.88 3.57
CA ALA A 38 12.01 -13.06 4.65
C ALA A 38 13.29 -13.77 4.17
N GLU A 39 13.14 -14.87 3.42
CA GLU A 39 14.26 -15.63 2.87
C GLU A 39 15.02 -14.84 1.80
N ASP A 40 14.32 -14.07 1.00
CA ASP A 40 14.91 -13.21 -0.03
C ASP A 40 15.78 -12.12 0.60
N VAL A 41 15.30 -11.49 1.68
CA VAL A 41 16.06 -10.48 2.44
C VAL A 41 17.31 -11.08 3.03
N GLU A 42 17.24 -12.30 3.60
CA GLU A 42 18.38 -13.04 4.13
C GLU A 42 19.41 -13.34 3.04
N THR A 43 18.96 -13.80 1.88
CA THR A 43 19.82 -14.10 0.72
C THR A 43 20.58 -12.86 0.25
N ILE A 44 19.90 -11.73 0.14
CA ILE A 44 20.53 -10.47 -0.25
C ILE A 44 21.51 -10.01 0.83
N ALA A 45 21.11 -10.03 2.09
CA ALA A 45 21.96 -9.61 3.20
C ALA A 45 23.24 -10.44 3.31
N SER A 46 23.15 -11.74 3.05
CA SER A 46 24.30 -12.65 3.02
C SER A 46 25.22 -12.44 1.80
N SER A 47 24.73 -11.79 0.75
CA SER A 47 25.51 -11.47 -0.45
C SER A 47 26.25 -10.13 -0.38
N VAL A 48 26.05 -9.36 0.69
CA VAL A 48 26.67 -8.05 0.91
C VAL A 48 27.77 -8.19 1.98
N PRO A 49 28.89 -7.46 1.89
CA PRO A 49 29.95 -7.51 2.89
C PRO A 49 29.47 -7.26 4.31
N ASP A 50 30.09 -7.89 5.29
CA ASP A 50 29.79 -7.73 6.72
C ASP A 50 30.11 -6.31 7.23
N ASP A 51 31.17 -5.70 6.66
CA ASP A 51 31.54 -4.31 6.97
C ASP A 51 30.68 -3.33 6.18
N ARG A 52 29.41 -3.25 6.56
CA ARG A 52 28.42 -2.34 5.98
C ARG A 52 27.60 -1.63 7.03
N LEU A 53 27.07 -0.48 6.68
CA LEU A 53 25.97 0.14 7.41
C LEU A 53 24.65 -0.50 6.96
N THR A 54 23.85 -0.97 7.91
CA THR A 54 22.49 -1.45 7.61
C THR A 54 21.49 -0.52 8.25
N ALA A 55 20.51 -0.07 7.47
CA ALA A 55 19.36 0.74 7.94
C ALA A 55 18.07 -0.01 7.65
N LEU A 56 17.16 -0.04 8.63
CA LEU A 56 15.83 -0.67 8.52
C LEU A 56 14.77 0.39 8.79
N PHE A 57 13.85 0.54 7.85
CA PHE A 57 12.68 1.40 7.95
C PHE A 57 11.42 0.53 7.93
N SER A 58 10.50 0.79 8.85
CA SER A 58 9.25 0.05 8.99
C SER A 58 8.20 0.91 9.67
N ALA A 59 6.96 0.82 9.21
CA ALA A 59 5.83 1.51 9.85
C ALA A 59 5.45 0.83 11.17
N THR A 60 5.64 -0.48 11.27
CA THR A 60 5.34 -1.27 12.47
C THR A 60 6.56 -2.10 12.88
N MET A 61 6.64 -2.48 14.18
CA MET A 61 7.78 -3.21 14.73
C MET A 61 7.32 -4.51 15.45
N PRO A 62 6.65 -5.43 14.73
CA PRO A 62 6.29 -6.72 15.31
C PRO A 62 7.54 -7.57 15.57
N ALA A 63 7.42 -8.61 16.40
CA ALA A 63 8.52 -9.48 16.80
C ALA A 63 9.34 -10.05 15.62
N ALA A 64 8.71 -10.27 14.47
CA ALA A 64 9.38 -10.72 13.25
C ALA A 64 10.36 -9.67 12.70
N ILE A 65 9.96 -8.39 12.68
CA ILE A 65 10.83 -7.28 12.26
C ILE A 65 11.95 -7.05 13.27
N GLU A 66 11.64 -7.13 14.56
CA GLU A 66 12.69 -7.05 15.60
C GLU A 66 13.73 -8.15 15.47
N LYS A 67 13.31 -9.35 15.03
CA LYS A 67 14.24 -10.43 14.73
C LYS A 67 15.17 -10.07 13.59
N VAL A 68 14.64 -9.62 12.45
CA VAL A 68 15.43 -9.15 11.29
C VAL A 68 16.38 -8.02 11.70
N ALA A 69 15.91 -7.07 12.51
CA ALA A 69 16.76 -5.99 13.01
C ALA A 69 17.93 -6.53 13.85
N ARG A 70 17.70 -7.48 14.75
CA ARG A 70 18.76 -8.10 15.57
C ARG A 70 19.78 -8.90 14.74
N GLU A 71 19.35 -9.53 13.65
CA GLU A 71 20.20 -10.36 12.79
C GLU A 71 21.09 -9.52 11.86
N HIS A 72 20.59 -8.40 11.37
CA HIS A 72 21.26 -7.64 10.31
C HIS A 72 21.80 -6.27 10.71
N LEU A 73 21.39 -5.72 11.86
CA LEU A 73 21.88 -4.42 12.33
C LEU A 73 22.93 -4.63 13.44
N LYS A 74 24.02 -3.87 13.38
CA LYS A 74 25.08 -3.83 14.40
C LYS A 74 24.92 -2.56 15.23
N ASP A 75 24.73 -2.71 16.54
CA ASP A 75 24.54 -1.61 17.49
C ASP A 75 23.53 -0.55 16.99
N PRO A 76 22.30 -0.93 16.65
CA PRO A 76 21.36 -0.03 16.00
C PRO A 76 20.88 1.10 16.92
N VAL A 77 20.85 2.31 16.38
CA VAL A 77 20.13 3.44 17.00
C VAL A 77 18.68 3.37 16.56
N LYS A 78 17.75 3.22 17.52
CA LYS A 78 16.32 3.24 17.25
C LYS A 78 15.79 4.67 17.27
N VAL A 79 15.27 5.12 16.12
CA VAL A 79 14.57 6.41 15.99
C VAL A 79 13.10 6.12 15.70
N ALA A 80 12.21 6.59 16.55
CA ALA A 80 10.77 6.49 16.36
C ALA A 80 10.16 7.90 16.20
N VAL A 81 9.39 8.09 15.14
CA VAL A 81 8.77 9.39 14.82
C VAL A 81 7.38 9.51 15.46
N SER A 82 6.73 8.40 15.78
CA SER A 82 5.46 8.35 16.50
C SER A 82 5.44 7.19 17.47
N THR A 83 4.81 7.39 18.62
CA THR A 83 4.43 6.33 19.54
C THR A 83 3.14 5.69 19.05
N GLU A 84 3.20 4.39 18.77
CA GLU A 84 2.11 3.47 18.51
C GLU A 84 1.03 3.95 17.51
N SER A 85 0.57 3.04 16.68
CA SER A 85 -0.52 3.19 15.71
C SER A 85 -1.84 3.55 16.39
N SER A 86 -1.94 4.77 16.89
CA SER A 86 -3.23 5.32 17.27
C SER A 86 -3.91 5.78 15.98
N THR A 87 -5.15 5.36 15.80
CA THR A 87 -6.04 5.95 14.82
C THR A 87 -6.00 7.46 15.00
N VAL A 88 -5.74 8.20 13.93
CA VAL A 88 -5.76 9.68 14.00
C VAL A 88 -7.16 10.08 14.45
N ASP A 89 -7.27 10.87 15.50
CA ASP A 89 -8.56 11.26 16.12
C ASP A 89 -9.52 11.94 15.12
N THR A 90 -8.98 12.47 14.02
CA THR A 90 -9.75 13.08 12.93
C THR A 90 -10.41 12.07 11.98
N ILE A 91 -10.07 10.76 12.09
CA ILE A 91 -10.66 9.72 11.24
C ILE A 91 -11.91 9.13 11.89
N HIS A 92 -13.08 9.45 11.33
CA HIS A 92 -14.34 8.84 11.75
C HIS A 92 -14.48 7.46 11.12
N GLN A 93 -14.49 6.41 11.95
CA GLN A 93 -14.59 5.02 11.50
C GLN A 93 -15.97 4.45 11.80
N THR A 94 -16.58 3.84 10.79
CA THR A 94 -17.87 3.16 10.92
C THR A 94 -17.82 1.81 10.22
N TYR A 95 -18.71 0.90 10.61
CA TYR A 95 -18.90 -0.35 9.91
C TYR A 95 -20.39 -0.64 9.71
N ALA A 96 -20.71 -1.40 8.65
CA ALA A 96 -22.06 -1.88 8.38
C ALA A 96 -22.02 -3.38 8.10
N VAL A 97 -22.90 -4.14 8.77
CA VAL A 97 -23.08 -5.57 8.51
C VAL A 97 -24.11 -5.72 7.40
N VAL A 98 -23.63 -6.11 6.22
CA VAL A 98 -24.44 -6.20 5.00
C VAL A 98 -24.25 -7.55 4.34
N PRO A 99 -25.33 -8.30 3.99
CA PRO A 99 -25.20 -9.52 3.18
C PRO A 99 -24.47 -9.24 1.87
N TYR A 100 -23.65 -10.21 1.41
CA TYR A 100 -22.77 -10.02 0.26
C TYR A 100 -23.49 -9.44 -0.97
N LYS A 101 -24.65 -10.01 -1.34
CA LYS A 101 -25.46 -9.59 -2.49
C LYS A 101 -25.98 -8.14 -2.42
N HIS A 102 -25.91 -7.50 -1.26
CA HIS A 102 -26.37 -6.13 -1.05
C HIS A 102 -25.24 -5.12 -0.86
N LYS A 103 -23.96 -5.57 -0.84
CA LYS A 103 -22.81 -4.70 -0.55
C LYS A 103 -22.69 -3.52 -1.52
N ILE A 104 -22.78 -3.76 -2.81
CA ILE A 104 -22.68 -2.67 -3.83
C ILE A 104 -23.86 -1.69 -3.70
N GLY A 105 -25.05 -2.21 -3.43
CA GLY A 105 -26.22 -1.37 -3.19
C GLY A 105 -26.08 -0.50 -1.93
N ALA A 106 -25.52 -1.04 -0.86
CA ALA A 106 -25.24 -0.29 0.36
C ALA A 106 -24.14 0.76 0.12
N LEU A 107 -23.05 0.38 -0.55
CA LEU A 107 -21.98 1.31 -0.94
C LEU A 107 -22.51 2.47 -1.77
N SER A 108 -23.34 2.22 -2.79
CA SER A 108 -23.93 3.26 -3.62
C SER A 108 -24.77 4.26 -2.80
N ARG A 109 -25.50 3.78 -1.79
CA ARG A 109 -26.31 4.65 -0.91
C ARG A 109 -25.41 5.53 -0.04
N VAL A 110 -24.34 4.97 0.54
CA VAL A 110 -23.37 5.75 1.32
C VAL A 110 -22.77 6.85 0.46
N LEU A 111 -22.29 6.51 -0.74
CA LEU A 111 -21.71 7.49 -1.67
C LEU A 111 -22.73 8.55 -2.12
N ALA A 112 -23.97 8.17 -2.38
CA ALA A 112 -25.02 9.11 -2.77
C ALA A 112 -25.42 10.06 -1.63
N THR A 113 -25.50 9.57 -0.38
CA THR A 113 -25.77 10.41 0.78
C THR A 113 -24.64 11.42 0.99
N ARG A 114 -23.40 11.00 0.86
CA ARG A 114 -22.24 11.87 0.96
C ARG A 114 -22.25 12.96 -0.13
N ALA A 115 -22.53 12.58 -1.38
CA ALA A 115 -22.67 13.54 -2.48
C ALA A 115 -23.77 14.59 -2.23
N GLN A 116 -24.86 14.21 -1.56
CA GLN A 116 -25.91 15.15 -1.15
C GLN A 116 -25.43 16.11 -0.06
N HIS A 117 -24.68 15.64 0.94
CA HIS A 117 -24.11 16.51 1.99
C HIS A 117 -23.10 17.50 1.42
N ILE A 118 -22.26 17.08 0.48
CA ILE A 118 -21.32 17.95 -0.25
C ILE A 118 -22.12 19.04 -1.02
N ALA A 119 -23.14 18.65 -1.77
CA ALA A 119 -23.98 19.57 -2.52
C ALA A 119 -24.75 20.56 -1.63
N ALA A 120 -25.06 20.18 -0.40
CA ALA A 120 -25.67 21.03 0.62
C ALA A 120 -24.65 21.92 1.37
N GLY A 121 -23.35 21.83 1.06
CA GLY A 121 -22.29 22.58 1.73
C GLY A 121 -22.02 22.13 3.16
N GLN A 122 -22.44 20.93 3.53
CA GLN A 122 -22.24 20.34 4.86
C GLN A 122 -20.92 19.57 4.97
N GLU A 123 -20.35 19.16 3.85
CA GLU A 123 -19.07 18.47 3.74
C GLU A 123 -18.28 19.05 2.57
N GLU A 124 -16.95 18.99 2.67
CA GLU A 124 -16.06 19.34 1.55
C GLU A 124 -16.13 18.26 0.46
N ALA A 125 -15.92 18.68 -0.79
CA ALA A 125 -15.88 17.78 -1.94
C ALA A 125 -14.65 16.86 -1.85
N ASP A 126 -14.89 15.64 -1.42
CA ASP A 126 -13.86 14.64 -1.18
C ASP A 126 -13.99 13.46 -2.15
N ALA A 127 -12.83 12.95 -2.56
CA ALA A 127 -12.73 11.74 -3.33
C ALA A 127 -12.99 10.49 -2.47
N ALA A 128 -13.58 9.46 -3.05
CA ALA A 128 -13.77 8.18 -2.39
C ALA A 128 -12.81 7.12 -2.94
N ILE A 129 -12.20 6.33 -2.05
CA ILE A 129 -11.44 5.15 -2.43
C ILE A 129 -12.13 3.91 -1.86
N VAL A 130 -12.38 2.93 -2.71
CA VAL A 130 -13.06 1.67 -2.36
C VAL A 130 -12.05 0.53 -2.49
N PHE A 131 -11.67 -0.08 -1.38
CA PHE A 131 -10.80 -1.26 -1.40
C PHE A 131 -11.64 -2.52 -1.56
N VAL A 132 -11.26 -3.35 -2.53
CA VAL A 132 -11.86 -4.64 -2.79
C VAL A 132 -10.84 -5.76 -2.71
N ARG A 133 -11.30 -7.00 -2.72
CA ARG A 133 -10.45 -8.14 -2.41
C ARG A 133 -9.71 -8.72 -3.63
N THR A 134 -10.36 -8.71 -4.79
CA THR A 134 -9.82 -9.33 -6.01
C THR A 134 -9.84 -8.38 -7.19
N ARG A 135 -9.07 -8.69 -8.24
CA ARG A 135 -9.07 -7.92 -9.50
C ARG A 135 -10.44 -7.95 -10.17
N ALA A 136 -11.13 -9.09 -10.13
CA ALA A 136 -12.49 -9.21 -10.65
C ALA A 136 -13.46 -8.28 -9.91
N ASP A 137 -13.33 -8.16 -8.58
CA ASP A 137 -14.15 -7.23 -7.80
C ASP A 137 -13.87 -5.76 -8.19
N VAL A 138 -12.62 -5.41 -8.58
CA VAL A 138 -12.29 -4.06 -9.07
C VAL A 138 -13.11 -3.72 -10.31
N GLU A 139 -13.16 -4.63 -11.28
CA GLU A 139 -13.93 -4.44 -12.51
C GLU A 139 -15.44 -4.41 -12.23
N GLU A 140 -15.95 -5.39 -11.48
CA GLU A 140 -17.38 -5.48 -11.14
C GLU A 140 -17.86 -4.24 -10.42
N VAL A 141 -17.17 -3.82 -9.34
CA VAL A 141 -17.59 -2.69 -8.51
C VAL A 141 -17.49 -1.38 -9.28
N SER A 142 -16.43 -1.17 -10.06
CA SER A 142 -16.28 0.05 -10.85
C SER A 142 -17.36 0.18 -11.95
N LEU A 143 -17.70 -0.92 -12.63
CA LEU A 143 -18.77 -0.96 -13.63
C LEU A 143 -20.16 -0.70 -13.00
N GLU A 144 -20.45 -1.37 -11.88
CA GLU A 144 -21.71 -1.20 -11.16
C GLU A 144 -21.90 0.23 -10.63
N LEU A 145 -20.83 0.84 -10.09
CA LEU A 145 -20.88 2.23 -9.65
C LEU A 145 -21.06 3.19 -10.84
N SER A 146 -20.37 2.94 -11.95
CA SER A 146 -20.55 3.72 -13.19
C SER A 146 -21.97 3.60 -13.74
N GLY A 147 -22.55 2.40 -13.74
CA GLY A 147 -23.93 2.16 -14.14
C GLY A 147 -24.97 2.86 -13.23
N ARG A 148 -24.58 3.24 -12.02
CA ARG A 148 -25.40 3.99 -11.05
C ARG A 148 -25.15 5.50 -11.08
N GLY A 149 -24.34 5.98 -12.05
CA GLY A 149 -24.10 7.40 -12.29
C GLY A 149 -22.90 8.01 -11.59
N PHE A 150 -22.08 7.21 -10.89
CA PHE A 150 -20.82 7.70 -10.33
C PHE A 150 -19.72 7.72 -11.41
N ARG A 151 -18.86 8.71 -11.39
CA ARG A 151 -17.63 8.70 -12.19
C ARG A 151 -16.61 7.81 -11.48
N ALA A 152 -16.67 6.49 -11.73
CA ALA A 152 -15.83 5.49 -11.09
C ALA A 152 -14.78 4.93 -12.05
N ALA A 153 -13.61 4.58 -11.52
CA ALA A 153 -12.56 3.86 -12.25
C ALA A 153 -11.91 2.83 -11.34
N GLY A 154 -11.45 1.72 -11.94
CA GLY A 154 -10.76 0.65 -11.21
C GLY A 154 -9.24 0.68 -11.42
N ILE A 155 -8.47 0.44 -10.36
CA ILE A 155 -7.03 0.22 -10.42
C ILE A 155 -6.71 -1.19 -9.92
N SER A 156 -6.08 -1.99 -10.77
CA SER A 156 -5.57 -3.31 -10.40
C SER A 156 -4.08 -3.45 -10.74
N GLY A 157 -3.50 -4.61 -10.41
CA GLY A 157 -2.09 -4.90 -10.72
C GLY A 157 -1.75 -4.86 -12.21
N ASP A 158 -2.73 -5.04 -13.09
CA ASP A 158 -2.55 -5.11 -14.54
C ASP A 158 -2.54 -3.72 -15.21
N VAL A 159 -2.91 -2.66 -14.48
CA VAL A 159 -2.93 -1.30 -14.99
C VAL A 159 -1.50 -0.73 -15.02
N ALA A 160 -1.08 -0.19 -16.17
CA ALA A 160 0.23 0.44 -16.34
C ALA A 160 0.41 1.62 -15.35
N GLN A 161 1.65 1.84 -14.89
CA GLN A 161 1.95 2.87 -13.89
C GLN A 161 1.49 4.28 -14.31
N THR A 162 1.70 4.63 -15.57
CA THR A 162 1.27 5.92 -16.12
C THR A 162 -0.25 6.12 -16.06
N GLU A 163 -1.02 5.06 -16.26
CA GLU A 163 -2.47 5.12 -16.20
C GLU A 163 -2.97 5.18 -14.75
N ARG A 164 -2.28 4.50 -13.81
CA ARG A 164 -2.56 4.64 -12.38
C ARG A 164 -2.38 6.08 -11.90
N GLU A 165 -1.27 6.71 -12.27
CA GLU A 165 -0.98 8.10 -11.94
C GLU A 165 -2.06 9.05 -12.49
N ARG A 166 -2.49 8.80 -13.73
CA ARG A 166 -3.58 9.55 -14.35
C ARG A 166 -4.91 9.39 -13.61
N MET A 167 -5.26 8.19 -13.17
CA MET A 167 -6.50 7.94 -12.40
C MET A 167 -6.45 8.63 -11.04
N VAL A 168 -5.32 8.58 -10.35
CA VAL A 168 -5.12 9.29 -9.07
C VAL A 168 -5.23 10.81 -9.27
N GLU A 169 -4.66 11.35 -10.35
CA GLU A 169 -4.79 12.78 -10.66
C GLU A 169 -6.24 13.18 -10.96
N ARG A 170 -6.98 12.35 -11.69
CA ARG A 170 -8.42 12.56 -11.94
C ARG A 170 -9.24 12.51 -10.66
N LEU A 171 -8.87 11.66 -9.70
CA LEU A 171 -9.51 11.62 -8.39
C LEU A 171 -9.25 12.92 -7.61
N LYS A 172 -7.98 13.39 -7.59
CA LYS A 172 -7.59 14.61 -6.90
C LYS A 172 -8.23 15.88 -7.47
N ASN A 173 -8.37 15.96 -8.78
CA ASN A 173 -8.95 17.14 -9.44
C ASN A 173 -10.48 17.08 -9.57
N GLY A 174 -11.14 16.09 -8.97
CA GLY A 174 -12.59 15.96 -8.98
C GLY A 174 -13.20 15.49 -10.31
N SER A 175 -12.39 15.05 -11.29
CA SER A 175 -12.89 14.45 -12.54
C SER A 175 -13.31 12.99 -12.36
N LEU A 176 -13.00 12.38 -11.22
CA LEU A 176 -13.41 11.07 -10.78
C LEU A 176 -13.99 11.19 -9.37
N ASP A 177 -15.11 10.54 -9.10
CA ASP A 177 -15.75 10.53 -7.77
C ASP A 177 -15.21 9.38 -6.92
N VAL A 178 -14.98 8.23 -7.55
CA VAL A 178 -14.66 6.98 -6.87
C VAL A 178 -13.53 6.25 -7.59
N LEU A 179 -12.53 5.85 -6.83
CA LEU A 179 -11.48 4.96 -7.26
C LEU A 179 -11.65 3.59 -6.56
N VAL A 180 -11.65 2.50 -7.31
CA VAL A 180 -11.81 1.13 -6.81
C VAL A 180 -10.51 0.37 -6.92
#